data_ab3c93fe7a12631e981966651040cfef
#
_entry.id   ab3c93fe7a12631e981966651040cfef
#
_cell.length_a   1.000
_cell.length_b   1.000
_cell.length_c   1.000
_cell.angle_alpha   90.00
_cell.angle_beta   90.00
_cell.angle_gamma   90.00
#
_symmetry.space_group_name_H-M   'P 1'
#
loop_
_entity.id
_entity.type
_entity.pdbx_description
1 polymer ?
#
loop_
_entity_poly.entity_id
_entity_poly.type
_entity_poly.pdbx_seq_one_letter_code
_entity_poly.pdbx_strand_id
1 'polypeptide(L)'
;MRFPLFHSRNGLRFYLLRGIALSILLVLAVFAGNVWQVYRTGNQTLPAAATADAAVVLGAAAWNKQPSPVFLERINHAIALYQSHRVGKIVFTGGTPKKGYMTEAEVGRRYALKQGIPAKNILFENTSRNTYENLRNIKPILRANSVDSIIIVSDPYHFARAQAIARDLDLNAEVSATPTTRFDAREKKGRFLFQESYLLFLYQFESWGDRIWDWITRNG
;
A
#
# COMPACT_ATOMS: atom_id res chain seq x y z
N MET A 1 -44.10 45.38 26.12
CA MET A 1 -42.65 45.17 26.11
C MET A 1 -42.29 44.25 24.95
N ARG A 2 -41.65 44.77 23.90
CA ARG A 2 -41.14 43.98 22.75
C ARG A 2 -39.67 43.75 22.97
N PHE A 3 -39.23 42.50 23.20
CA PHE A 3 -37.83 42.12 23.22
C PHE A 3 -37.30 42.12 21.79
N PRO A 4 -36.22 42.83 21.47
CA PRO A 4 -35.61 42.77 20.13
C PRO A 4 -34.77 41.47 20.05
N LEU A 5 -35.24 40.51 19.26
CA LEU A 5 -34.46 39.41 18.78
C LEU A 5 -33.44 39.88 17.74
N PHE A 6 -32.41 40.62 18.16
CA PHE A 6 -31.23 40.88 17.34
C PHE A 6 -30.40 39.59 17.26
N HIS A 7 -30.84 38.68 16.41
CA HIS A 7 -29.93 37.61 15.91
C HIS A 7 -28.98 38.28 14.91
N SER A 8 -27.83 38.68 15.43
CA SER A 8 -26.80 39.35 14.63
C SER A 8 -26.28 38.35 13.58
N ARG A 9 -26.67 38.58 12.32
CA ARG A 9 -26.18 37.84 11.11
C ARG A 9 -24.64 37.76 11.09
N ASN A 10 -23.95 38.67 11.78
CA ASN A 10 -22.50 38.73 11.94
C ASN A 10 -21.98 37.66 12.91
N GLY A 11 -22.72 37.32 13.98
CA GLY A 11 -22.35 36.26 14.90
C GLY A 11 -22.36 34.88 14.26
N LEU A 12 -23.40 34.58 13.48
CA LEU A 12 -23.50 33.29 12.77
C LEU A 12 -22.38 33.11 11.73
N ARG A 13 -22.08 34.16 10.96
CA ARG A 13 -20.97 34.15 9.98
C ARG A 13 -19.62 33.93 10.68
N PHE A 14 -19.40 34.54 11.82
CA PHE A 14 -18.18 34.39 12.59
C PHE A 14 -17.98 32.94 13.09
N TYR A 15 -19.04 32.31 13.63
CA TYR A 15 -18.94 30.89 14.04
C TYR A 15 -18.79 29.95 12.86
N LEU A 16 -19.44 30.19 11.72
CA LEU A 16 -19.26 29.43 10.50
C LEU A 16 -17.82 29.50 9.97
N LEU A 17 -17.25 30.72 9.90
CA LEU A 17 -15.87 30.89 9.45
C LEU A 17 -14.85 30.20 10.40
N ARG A 18 -15.07 30.28 11.71
CA ARG A 18 -14.26 29.55 12.67
C ARG A 18 -14.40 28.03 12.51
N GLY A 19 -15.60 27.53 12.34
CA GLY A 19 -15.84 26.11 12.08
C GLY A 19 -15.11 25.63 10.82
N ILE A 20 -15.21 26.38 9.72
CA ILE A 20 -14.49 26.09 8.47
C ILE A 20 -12.98 26.11 8.71
N ALA A 21 -12.46 27.15 9.39
CA ALA A 21 -11.03 27.25 9.68
C ALA A 21 -10.52 26.08 10.51
N LEU A 22 -11.26 25.66 11.55
CA LEU A 22 -10.94 24.51 12.37
C LEU A 22 -10.97 23.20 11.57
N SER A 23 -11.95 23.03 10.68
CA SER A 23 -12.03 21.85 9.80
C SER A 23 -10.85 21.78 8.84
N ILE A 24 -10.45 22.91 8.25
CA ILE A 24 -9.27 22.99 7.39
C ILE A 24 -7.99 22.63 8.18
N LEU A 25 -7.84 23.19 9.37
CA LEU A 25 -6.68 22.89 10.23
C LEU A 25 -6.63 21.40 10.61
N LEU A 26 -7.76 20.80 10.91
CA LEU A 26 -7.84 19.36 11.19
C LEU A 26 -7.41 18.53 9.98
N VAL A 27 -7.92 18.83 8.79
CA VAL A 27 -7.54 18.12 7.56
C VAL A 27 -6.04 18.26 7.30
N LEU A 28 -5.49 19.47 7.45
CA LEU A 28 -4.04 19.71 7.29
C LEU A 28 -3.21 18.94 8.32
N ALA A 29 -3.65 18.89 9.57
CA ALA A 29 -2.97 18.14 10.63
C ALA A 29 -2.98 16.62 10.34
N VAL A 30 -4.12 16.06 9.91
CA VAL A 30 -4.23 14.64 9.50
C VAL A 30 -3.31 14.37 8.30
N PHE A 31 -3.29 15.25 7.30
CA PHE A 31 -2.43 15.09 6.14
C PHE A 31 -0.94 15.17 6.51
N ALA A 32 -0.54 16.09 7.39
CA ALA A 32 0.82 16.18 7.91
C ALA A 32 1.22 14.91 8.70
N GLY A 33 0.29 14.33 9.47
CA GLY A 33 0.45 13.05 10.12
C GLY A 33 0.71 11.91 9.13
N ASN A 34 -0.01 11.90 8.00
CA ASN A 34 0.22 10.92 6.93
C ASN A 34 1.58 11.08 6.25
N VAL A 35 2.01 12.32 5.99
CA VAL A 35 3.37 12.58 5.46
C VAL A 35 4.43 12.04 6.41
N TRP A 36 4.28 12.31 7.71
CA TRP A 36 5.18 11.77 8.73
C TRP A 36 5.17 10.24 8.79
N GLN A 37 3.98 9.63 8.74
CA GLN A 37 3.83 8.17 8.75
C GLN A 37 4.51 7.54 7.53
N VAL A 38 4.28 8.06 6.32
CA VAL A 38 4.91 7.56 5.08
C VAL A 38 6.42 7.71 5.15
N TYR A 39 6.92 8.87 5.60
CA TYR A 39 8.35 9.11 5.76
C TYR A 39 8.97 8.14 6.77
N ARG A 40 8.36 8.01 7.96
CA ARG A 40 8.85 7.11 9.02
C ARG A 40 8.86 5.66 8.57
N THR A 41 7.78 5.18 7.98
CA THR A 41 7.65 3.79 7.52
C THR A 41 8.60 3.50 6.37
N GLY A 42 8.80 4.46 5.45
CA GLY A 42 9.74 4.32 4.34
C GLY A 42 11.21 4.25 4.76
N ASN A 43 11.54 4.72 5.96
CA ASN A 43 12.90 4.61 6.52
C ASN A 43 13.07 3.42 7.49
N GLN A 44 12.05 2.58 7.65
CA GLN A 44 12.18 1.35 8.44
C GLN A 44 12.97 0.29 7.67
N THR A 45 13.84 -0.38 8.38
CA THR A 45 14.56 -1.53 7.84
C THR A 45 14.00 -2.80 8.45
N LEU A 46 13.77 -3.81 7.61
CA LEU A 46 13.38 -5.12 8.09
C LEU A 46 14.54 -5.73 8.91
N PRO A 47 14.32 -6.16 10.17
CA PRO A 47 15.38 -6.80 10.97
C PRO A 47 16.06 -7.93 10.21
N ALA A 48 17.38 -8.08 10.36
CA ALA A 48 18.16 -9.09 9.63
C ALA A 48 17.67 -10.52 9.91
N ALA A 49 17.18 -10.77 11.13
CA ALA A 49 16.65 -12.08 11.56
C ALA A 49 15.16 -12.29 11.21
N ALA A 50 14.46 -11.28 10.67
CA ALA A 50 13.04 -11.43 10.36
C ALA A 50 12.82 -12.43 9.23
N THR A 51 11.91 -13.37 9.45
CA THR A 51 11.51 -14.41 8.50
C THR A 51 9.99 -14.41 8.35
N ALA A 52 9.49 -14.91 7.23
CA ALA A 52 8.07 -15.13 6.99
C ALA A 52 7.88 -16.33 6.03
N ASP A 53 6.66 -16.81 5.88
CA ASP A 53 6.37 -17.92 4.97
C ASP A 53 6.55 -17.52 3.51
N ALA A 54 6.21 -16.26 3.15
CA ALA A 54 6.34 -15.78 1.79
C ALA A 54 6.73 -14.30 1.68
N ALA A 55 7.42 -13.96 0.58
CA ALA A 55 7.59 -12.59 0.10
C ALA A 55 6.49 -12.26 -0.90
N VAL A 56 5.72 -11.20 -0.67
CA VAL A 56 4.68 -10.70 -1.58
C VAL A 56 5.23 -9.50 -2.35
N VAL A 57 5.43 -9.66 -3.64
CA VAL A 57 5.94 -8.62 -4.53
C VAL A 57 4.77 -7.85 -5.12
N LEU A 58 4.62 -6.58 -4.72
CA LEU A 58 3.61 -5.71 -5.30
C LEU A 58 4.01 -5.29 -6.72
N GLY A 59 3.07 -5.35 -7.65
CA GLY A 59 3.27 -4.93 -9.03
C GLY A 59 3.74 -3.48 -9.16
N ALA A 60 4.54 -3.20 -10.20
CA ALA A 60 5.11 -1.87 -10.47
C ALA A 60 5.38 -1.65 -11.96
N ALA A 61 4.43 -1.99 -12.77
CA ALA A 61 4.44 -1.97 -14.22
C ALA A 61 5.33 -3.03 -14.90
N ALA A 62 4.77 -3.61 -15.94
CA ALA A 62 5.48 -4.48 -16.89
C ALA A 62 5.41 -3.89 -18.29
N TRP A 63 6.53 -3.94 -18.99
CA TRP A 63 6.65 -3.49 -20.37
C TRP A 63 6.57 -4.71 -21.30
N ASN A 64 5.32 -5.12 -21.63
CA ASN A 64 5.04 -6.35 -22.34
C ASN A 64 5.55 -7.59 -21.56
N LYS A 65 6.67 -8.17 -21.95
CA LYS A 65 7.25 -9.39 -21.35
C LYS A 65 8.42 -9.11 -20.41
N GLN A 66 8.70 -7.86 -20.11
CA GLN A 66 9.83 -7.42 -19.28
C GLN A 66 9.33 -6.62 -18.08
N PRO A 67 9.90 -6.80 -16.89
CA PRO A 67 9.60 -5.94 -15.76
C PRO A 67 10.13 -4.52 -16.01
N SER A 68 9.42 -3.50 -15.56
CA SER A 68 9.97 -2.14 -15.46
C SER A 68 11.20 -2.15 -14.54
N PRO A 69 12.11 -1.16 -14.61
CA PRO A 69 13.26 -1.09 -13.71
C PRO A 69 12.88 -1.12 -12.22
N VAL A 70 11.78 -0.46 -11.86
CA VAL A 70 11.26 -0.47 -10.49
C VAL A 70 10.77 -1.86 -10.11
N PHE A 71 10.01 -2.51 -10.99
CA PHE A 71 9.51 -3.85 -10.73
C PHE A 71 10.64 -4.88 -10.65
N LEU A 72 11.66 -4.74 -11.48
CA LEU A 72 12.86 -5.60 -11.46
C LEU A 72 13.58 -5.56 -10.11
N GLU A 73 13.74 -4.38 -9.51
CA GLU A 73 14.34 -4.23 -8.18
C GLU A 73 13.52 -4.97 -7.11
N ARG A 74 12.18 -4.85 -7.16
CA ARG A 74 11.30 -5.59 -6.24
C ARG A 74 11.43 -7.11 -6.41
N ILE A 75 11.45 -7.61 -7.64
CA ILE A 75 11.63 -9.03 -7.94
C ILE A 75 12.98 -9.52 -7.41
N ASN A 76 14.06 -8.81 -7.71
CA ASN A 76 15.41 -9.18 -7.26
C ASN A 76 15.51 -9.21 -5.74
N HIS A 77 14.88 -8.24 -5.05
CA HIS A 77 14.86 -8.22 -3.59
C HIS A 77 14.11 -9.43 -3.00
N ALA A 78 12.96 -9.80 -3.56
CA ALA A 78 12.22 -10.99 -3.15
C ALA A 78 13.00 -12.27 -3.40
N ILE A 79 13.74 -12.36 -4.51
CA ILE A 79 14.64 -13.48 -4.80
C ILE A 79 15.77 -13.56 -3.77
N ALA A 80 16.37 -12.42 -3.39
CA ALA A 80 17.40 -12.37 -2.35
C ALA A 80 16.87 -12.83 -0.98
N LEU A 81 15.63 -12.43 -0.60
CA LEU A 81 14.98 -12.92 0.61
C LEU A 81 14.75 -14.44 0.57
N TYR A 82 14.38 -14.99 -0.58
CA TYR A 82 14.19 -16.42 -0.77
C TYR A 82 15.53 -17.17 -0.70
N GLN A 83 16.57 -16.70 -1.40
CA GLN A 83 17.89 -17.32 -1.43
C GLN A 83 18.60 -17.29 -0.06
N SER A 84 18.33 -16.26 0.75
CA SER A 84 18.80 -16.17 2.14
C SER A 84 17.93 -16.93 3.15
N HIS A 85 17.00 -17.76 2.69
CA HIS A 85 16.07 -18.55 3.51
C HIS A 85 15.21 -17.72 4.49
N ARG A 86 15.01 -16.44 4.20
CA ARG A 86 14.14 -15.57 4.98
C ARG A 86 12.67 -15.77 4.65
N VAL A 87 12.39 -16.30 3.46
CA VAL A 87 11.03 -16.70 3.04
C VAL A 87 11.08 -18.04 2.30
N GLY A 88 10.00 -18.84 2.42
CA GLY A 88 9.89 -20.13 1.75
C GLY A 88 9.24 -20.07 0.37
N LYS A 89 8.49 -18.99 0.08
CA LYS A 89 7.75 -18.80 -1.17
C LYS A 89 7.85 -17.34 -1.64
N ILE A 90 7.60 -17.12 -2.93
CA ILE A 90 7.43 -15.78 -3.51
C ILE A 90 6.03 -15.70 -4.13
N VAL A 91 5.30 -14.63 -3.82
CA VAL A 91 3.96 -14.35 -4.37
C VAL A 91 4.05 -13.11 -5.23
N PHE A 92 3.78 -13.22 -6.52
CA PHE A 92 3.69 -12.07 -7.42
C PHE A 92 2.25 -11.59 -7.54
N THR A 93 2.04 -10.27 -7.54
CA THR A 93 0.73 -9.64 -7.71
C THR A 93 0.73 -8.67 -8.89
N GLY A 94 -0.44 -8.43 -9.45
CA GLY A 94 -0.63 -7.42 -10.46
C GLY A 94 -1.16 -7.96 -11.79
N GLY A 95 -2.26 -7.36 -12.23
CA GLY A 95 -2.88 -7.62 -13.52
C GLY A 95 -2.19 -6.86 -14.66
N THR A 96 -2.94 -6.62 -15.72
CA THR A 96 -2.50 -5.76 -16.84
C THR A 96 -3.61 -4.80 -17.23
N PRO A 97 -3.30 -3.52 -17.48
CA PRO A 97 -4.27 -2.57 -18.00
C PRO A 97 -4.53 -2.79 -19.51
N LYS A 98 -3.72 -3.59 -20.19
CA LYS A 98 -3.74 -3.73 -21.66
C LYS A 98 -4.02 -5.17 -22.08
N LYS A 99 -5.14 -5.38 -22.79
CA LYS A 99 -5.51 -6.69 -23.34
C LYS A 99 -4.42 -7.25 -24.26
N GLY A 100 -4.07 -8.53 -24.12
CA GLY A 100 -3.06 -9.22 -24.91
C GLY A 100 -1.62 -9.07 -24.41
N TYR A 101 -1.40 -8.30 -23.34
CA TYR A 101 -0.10 -8.23 -22.67
C TYR A 101 -0.05 -9.18 -21.49
N MET A 102 1.17 -9.62 -21.15
CA MET A 102 1.38 -10.35 -19.90
C MET A 102 1.07 -9.46 -18.70
N THR A 103 0.48 -10.04 -17.67
CA THR A 103 0.27 -9.37 -16.39
C THR A 103 1.60 -9.13 -15.66
N GLU A 104 1.61 -8.20 -14.73
CA GLU A 104 2.80 -7.95 -13.89
C GLU A 104 3.19 -9.22 -13.14
N ALA A 105 2.21 -9.93 -12.57
CA ALA A 105 2.44 -11.18 -11.85
C ALA A 105 3.06 -12.28 -12.74
N GLU A 106 2.58 -12.43 -13.98
CA GLU A 106 3.16 -13.38 -14.95
C GLU A 106 4.59 -13.03 -15.33
N VAL A 107 4.88 -11.74 -15.54
CA VAL A 107 6.24 -11.26 -15.83
C VAL A 107 7.17 -11.53 -14.65
N GLY A 108 6.73 -11.23 -13.41
CA GLY A 108 7.50 -11.51 -12.21
C GLY A 108 7.79 -13.01 -12.04
N ARG A 109 6.75 -13.84 -12.18
CA ARG A 109 6.89 -15.31 -12.15
C ARG A 109 7.88 -15.82 -13.19
N ARG A 110 7.75 -15.37 -14.44
CA ARG A 110 8.65 -15.77 -15.52
C ARG A 110 10.10 -15.39 -15.24
N TYR A 111 10.32 -14.20 -14.67
CA TYR A 111 11.67 -13.76 -14.30
C TYR A 111 12.23 -14.62 -13.17
N ALA A 112 11.49 -14.88 -12.11
CA ALA A 112 11.93 -15.70 -10.98
C ALA A 112 12.27 -17.14 -11.39
N LEU A 113 11.47 -17.74 -12.29
CA LEU A 113 11.78 -19.07 -12.87
C LEU A 113 13.12 -19.07 -13.60
N LYS A 114 13.44 -18.02 -14.39
CA LYS A 114 14.73 -17.88 -15.05
C LYS A 114 15.91 -17.72 -14.09
N GLN A 115 15.64 -17.19 -12.89
CA GLN A 115 16.64 -17.08 -11.81
C GLN A 115 16.76 -18.36 -10.96
N GLY A 116 16.13 -19.46 -11.40
CA GLY A 116 16.25 -20.76 -10.74
C GLY A 116 15.32 -20.98 -9.54
N ILE A 117 14.34 -20.07 -9.29
CA ILE A 117 13.37 -20.31 -8.23
C ILE A 117 12.41 -21.44 -8.66
N PRO A 118 12.26 -22.52 -7.86
CA PRO A 118 11.38 -23.64 -8.21
C PRO A 118 9.93 -23.20 -8.39
N ALA A 119 9.26 -23.70 -9.42
CA ALA A 119 7.87 -23.33 -9.76
C ALA A 119 6.88 -23.57 -8.59
N LYS A 120 7.12 -24.62 -7.78
CA LYS A 120 6.30 -24.96 -6.60
C LYS A 120 6.37 -23.90 -5.48
N ASN A 121 7.41 -23.06 -5.49
CA ASN A 121 7.62 -22.00 -4.50
C ASN A 121 7.23 -20.61 -5.03
N ILE A 122 6.62 -20.54 -6.23
CA ILE A 122 6.14 -19.29 -6.83
C ILE A 122 4.63 -19.34 -6.92
N LEU A 123 3.97 -18.43 -6.19
CA LEU A 123 2.54 -18.19 -6.26
C LEU A 123 2.30 -16.86 -6.99
N PHE A 124 1.13 -16.68 -7.56
CA PHE A 124 0.78 -15.41 -8.22
C PHE A 124 -0.74 -15.21 -8.32
N GLU A 125 -1.16 -13.97 -8.33
CA GLU A 125 -2.48 -13.49 -8.73
C GLU A 125 -2.31 -12.45 -9.86
N ASN A 126 -3.16 -12.47 -10.84
CA ASN A 126 -2.99 -11.70 -12.08
C ASN A 126 -4.22 -10.89 -12.50
N THR A 127 -5.10 -10.58 -11.55
CA THR A 127 -6.38 -9.90 -11.82
C THR A 127 -6.47 -8.51 -11.21
N SER A 128 -5.62 -8.19 -10.24
CA SER A 128 -5.64 -6.94 -9.50
C SER A 128 -5.24 -5.71 -10.34
N ARG A 129 -5.83 -4.56 -9.99
CA ARG A 129 -5.61 -3.27 -10.66
C ARG A 129 -5.07 -2.18 -9.73
N ASN A 130 -5.03 -2.45 -8.43
CA ASN A 130 -4.56 -1.54 -7.40
C ASN A 130 -4.02 -2.30 -6.19
N THR A 131 -3.42 -1.60 -5.24
CA THR A 131 -2.77 -2.20 -4.06
C THR A 131 -3.75 -2.94 -3.16
N TYR A 132 -4.98 -2.45 -3.00
CA TYR A 132 -6.00 -3.13 -2.21
C TYR A 132 -6.35 -4.48 -2.83
N GLU A 133 -6.61 -4.51 -4.13
CA GLU A 133 -6.89 -5.74 -4.86
C GLU A 133 -5.69 -6.71 -4.83
N ASN A 134 -4.44 -6.21 -4.97
CA ASN A 134 -3.23 -7.04 -4.84
C ASN A 134 -3.26 -7.85 -3.54
N LEU A 135 -3.47 -7.17 -2.40
CA LEU A 135 -3.45 -7.81 -1.09
C LEU A 135 -4.72 -8.61 -0.79
N ARG A 136 -5.89 -8.16 -1.24
CA ARG A 136 -7.15 -8.90 -1.09
C ARG A 136 -7.14 -10.20 -1.88
N ASN A 137 -6.70 -10.16 -3.13
CA ASN A 137 -6.80 -11.29 -4.05
C ASN A 137 -5.79 -12.41 -3.71
N ILE A 138 -4.70 -12.11 -3.01
CA ILE A 138 -3.78 -13.15 -2.53
C ILE A 138 -4.31 -13.92 -1.31
N LYS A 139 -5.26 -13.39 -0.52
CA LYS A 139 -5.75 -14.07 0.71
C LYS A 139 -6.14 -15.54 0.47
N PRO A 140 -6.99 -15.88 -0.51
CA PRO A 140 -7.32 -17.28 -0.77
C PRO A 140 -6.10 -18.11 -1.21
N ILE A 141 -5.16 -17.51 -1.95
CA ILE A 141 -3.94 -18.18 -2.41
C ILE A 141 -3.02 -18.49 -1.21
N LEU A 142 -2.84 -17.53 -0.29
CA LEU A 142 -2.05 -17.72 0.93
C LEU A 142 -2.62 -18.86 1.77
N ARG A 143 -3.93 -18.85 2.03
CA ARG A 143 -4.63 -19.90 2.80
C ARG A 143 -4.47 -21.28 2.17
N ALA A 144 -4.68 -21.39 0.85
CA ALA A 144 -4.55 -22.66 0.13
C ALA A 144 -3.12 -23.23 0.13
N ASN A 145 -2.11 -22.41 0.47
CA ASN A 145 -0.69 -22.79 0.47
C ASN A 145 -0.07 -22.79 1.87
N SER A 146 -0.88 -22.70 2.94
CA SER A 146 -0.44 -22.63 4.34
C SER A 146 0.60 -21.54 4.56
N VAL A 147 0.30 -20.31 4.10
CA VAL A 147 1.09 -19.10 4.28
C VAL A 147 0.37 -18.21 5.28
N ASP A 148 0.90 -18.08 6.50
CA ASP A 148 0.31 -17.33 7.61
C ASP A 148 1.00 -15.99 7.84
N SER A 149 2.26 -15.84 7.39
CA SER A 149 3.06 -14.64 7.53
C SER A 149 3.69 -14.21 6.20
N ILE A 150 3.72 -12.91 5.94
CA ILE A 150 4.25 -12.37 4.70
C ILE A 150 5.19 -11.19 4.91
N ILE A 151 6.18 -11.06 4.02
CA ILE A 151 6.97 -9.84 3.86
C ILE A 151 6.54 -9.17 2.56
N ILE A 152 5.94 -7.98 2.65
CA ILE A 152 5.57 -7.18 1.48
C ILE A 152 6.82 -6.49 0.95
N VAL A 153 7.15 -6.76 -0.31
CA VAL A 153 8.27 -6.17 -1.03
C VAL A 153 7.77 -5.06 -1.95
N SER A 154 8.23 -3.84 -1.72
CA SER A 154 7.85 -2.67 -2.51
C SER A 154 8.87 -1.54 -2.34
N ASP A 155 8.57 -0.34 -2.90
CA ASP A 155 9.35 0.86 -2.65
C ASP A 155 9.08 1.44 -1.26
N PRO A 156 10.05 2.12 -0.63
CA PRO A 156 9.96 2.55 0.76
C PRO A 156 8.70 3.34 1.11
N TYR A 157 8.37 4.39 0.35
CA TYR A 157 7.23 5.26 0.68
C TYR A 157 5.86 4.64 0.41
N HIS A 158 5.82 3.54 -0.35
CA HIS A 158 4.58 2.78 -0.56
C HIS A 158 4.14 1.95 0.66
N PHE A 159 5.04 1.73 1.63
CA PHE A 159 4.81 0.82 2.75
C PHE A 159 3.69 1.25 3.69
N ALA A 160 3.59 2.54 4.02
CA ALA A 160 2.56 2.99 4.95
C ALA A 160 1.16 2.62 4.46
N ARG A 161 0.89 2.78 3.15
CA ARG A 161 -0.38 2.41 2.52
C ARG A 161 -0.55 0.90 2.41
N ALA A 162 0.50 0.17 2.01
CA ALA A 162 0.46 -1.28 1.94
C ALA A 162 0.20 -1.93 3.32
N GLN A 163 0.84 -1.43 4.39
CA GLN A 163 0.60 -1.89 5.76
C GLN A 163 -0.79 -1.54 6.28
N ALA A 164 -1.33 -0.35 5.95
CA ALA A 164 -2.69 0.02 6.31
C ALA A 164 -3.69 -0.96 5.69
N ILE A 165 -3.54 -1.24 4.39
CA ILE A 165 -4.38 -2.20 3.67
C ILE A 165 -4.21 -3.62 4.24
N ALA A 166 -2.98 -4.06 4.51
CA ALA A 166 -2.71 -5.38 5.06
C ALA A 166 -3.40 -5.58 6.43
N ARG A 167 -3.36 -4.55 7.30
CA ARG A 167 -4.07 -4.58 8.59
C ARG A 167 -5.58 -4.67 8.44
N ASP A 168 -6.16 -3.86 7.56
CA ASP A 168 -7.62 -3.88 7.31
C ASP A 168 -8.08 -5.22 6.68
N LEU A 169 -7.16 -5.95 6.06
CA LEU A 169 -7.39 -7.29 5.50
C LEU A 169 -6.99 -8.42 6.44
N ASP A 170 -6.60 -8.15 7.70
CA ASP A 170 -6.12 -9.14 8.68
C ASP A 170 -4.95 -10.00 8.16
N LEU A 171 -4.02 -9.39 7.41
CA LEU A 171 -2.80 -10.04 6.96
C LEU A 171 -1.68 -9.82 7.97
N ASN A 172 -1.03 -10.89 8.41
CA ASN A 172 0.19 -10.82 9.21
C ASN A 172 1.37 -10.45 8.30
N ALA A 173 1.64 -9.14 8.17
CA ALA A 173 2.53 -8.60 7.17
C ALA A 173 3.60 -7.66 7.76
N GLU A 174 4.84 -7.93 7.47
CA GLU A 174 5.95 -6.99 7.57
C GLU A 174 6.26 -6.37 6.20
N VAL A 175 7.12 -5.36 6.15
CA VAL A 175 7.54 -4.69 4.92
C VAL A 175 9.04 -4.73 4.75
N SER A 176 9.52 -4.87 3.52
CA SER A 176 10.94 -4.86 3.18
C SER A 176 11.22 -4.00 1.95
N ALA A 177 11.97 -2.93 2.16
CA ALA A 177 12.35 -2.00 1.10
C ALA A 177 13.33 -2.65 0.13
N THR A 178 13.17 -2.37 -1.16
CA THR A 178 14.22 -2.64 -2.14
C THR A 178 15.47 -1.84 -1.78
N PRO A 179 16.66 -2.48 -1.68
CA PRO A 179 17.91 -1.80 -1.32
C PRO A 179 18.28 -0.67 -2.30
N THR A 180 17.92 -0.87 -3.56
CA THR A 180 18.18 0.06 -4.68
C THR A 180 16.86 0.65 -5.14
N THR A 181 16.53 1.85 -4.66
CA THR A 181 15.36 2.56 -5.15
C THR A 181 15.70 3.41 -6.37
N ARG A 182 14.87 3.35 -7.42
CA ARG A 182 14.98 4.23 -8.60
C ARG A 182 14.52 5.67 -8.35
N PHE A 183 14.10 5.96 -7.12
CA PHE A 183 13.66 7.29 -6.69
C PHE A 183 14.76 8.07 -5.94
N ASP A 184 16.05 7.84 -6.24
CA ASP A 184 17.16 8.42 -5.49
C ASP A 184 17.33 9.94 -5.65
N ALA A 185 16.90 10.53 -6.77
CA ALA A 185 16.90 11.97 -6.92
C ALA A 185 15.96 12.65 -5.90
N ARG A 186 16.46 13.67 -5.19
CA ARG A 186 15.75 14.37 -4.10
C ARG A 186 14.34 14.83 -4.52
N GLU A 187 14.21 15.36 -5.73
CA GLU A 187 12.93 15.79 -6.31
C GLU A 187 11.95 14.61 -6.49
N LYS A 188 12.43 13.49 -7.02
CA LYS A 188 11.61 12.27 -7.20
C LYS A 188 11.16 11.69 -5.86
N LYS A 189 12.03 11.69 -4.84
CA LYS A 189 11.68 11.26 -3.48
C LYS A 189 10.58 12.14 -2.88
N GLY A 190 10.70 13.45 -2.98
CA GLY A 190 9.70 14.40 -2.46
C GLY A 190 8.34 14.24 -3.15
N ARG A 191 8.32 14.12 -4.47
CA ARG A 191 7.09 13.89 -5.23
C ARG A 191 6.43 12.55 -4.87
N PHE A 192 7.21 11.49 -4.74
CA PHE A 192 6.71 10.16 -4.38
C PHE A 192 6.19 10.13 -2.95
N LEU A 193 6.91 10.73 -2.00
CA LEU A 193 6.45 10.91 -0.62
C LEU A 193 5.08 11.61 -0.57
N PHE A 194 4.94 12.74 -1.26
CA PHE A 194 3.69 13.49 -1.30
C PHE A 194 2.54 12.65 -1.94
N GLN A 195 2.82 11.99 -3.05
CA GLN A 195 1.85 11.16 -3.75
C GLN A 195 1.36 10.00 -2.86
N GLU A 196 2.25 9.28 -2.19
CA GLU A 196 1.86 8.18 -1.31
C GLU A 196 1.15 8.68 -0.04
N SER A 197 1.52 9.85 0.47
CA SER A 197 0.80 10.49 1.59
C SER A 197 -0.64 10.84 1.20
N TYR A 198 -0.84 11.35 -0.01
CA TYR A 198 -2.16 11.67 -0.52
C TYR A 198 -3.00 10.40 -0.76
N LEU A 199 -2.41 9.34 -1.34
CA LEU A 199 -3.08 8.06 -1.56
C LEU A 199 -3.41 7.36 -0.24
N LEU A 200 -2.55 7.46 0.78
CA LEU A 200 -2.83 6.97 2.12
C LEU A 200 -4.00 7.73 2.75
N PHE A 201 -4.01 9.07 2.62
CA PHE A 201 -5.10 9.90 3.11
C PHE A 201 -6.45 9.51 2.48
N LEU A 202 -6.51 9.35 1.16
CA LEU A 202 -7.71 8.91 0.47
C LEU A 202 -8.17 7.53 0.94
N TYR A 203 -7.25 6.57 1.01
CA TYR A 203 -7.56 5.22 1.47
C TYR A 203 -8.15 5.22 2.89
N GLN A 204 -7.56 5.98 3.81
CA GLN A 204 -8.04 6.09 5.19
C GLN A 204 -9.44 6.73 5.24
N PHE A 205 -9.68 7.74 4.42
CA PHE A 205 -10.98 8.41 4.34
C PHE A 205 -12.09 7.47 3.85
N GLU A 206 -11.84 6.72 2.77
CA GLU A 206 -12.76 5.70 2.27
C GLU A 206 -13.01 4.59 3.30
N SER A 207 -11.97 4.02 3.87
CA SER A 207 -12.06 2.98 4.90
C SER A 207 -12.79 3.46 6.19
N TRP A 208 -12.69 4.75 6.54
CA TRP A 208 -13.44 5.36 7.64
C TRP A 208 -14.93 5.49 7.28
N GLY A 209 -15.23 5.93 6.08
CA GLY A 209 -16.59 6.03 5.57
C GLY A 209 -17.32 4.69 5.63
N ASP A 210 -16.68 3.63 5.14
CA ASP A 210 -17.23 2.26 5.16
C ASP A 210 -17.47 1.76 6.60
N ARG A 211 -16.52 1.99 7.52
CA ARG A 211 -16.68 1.60 8.94
C ARG A 211 -17.82 2.35 9.63
N ILE A 212 -17.98 3.65 9.37
CA ILE A 212 -19.09 4.45 9.94
C ILE A 212 -20.41 3.96 9.35
N TRP A 213 -20.47 3.71 8.05
CA TRP A 213 -21.67 3.18 7.40
C TRP A 213 -22.07 1.83 7.96
N ASP A 214 -21.12 0.90 8.11
CA ASP A 214 -21.34 -0.41 8.70
C ASP A 214 -21.80 -0.32 10.15
N TRP A 215 -21.27 0.61 10.92
CA TRP A 215 -21.69 0.83 12.31
C TRP A 215 -23.13 1.33 12.39
N ILE A 216 -23.50 2.32 11.55
CA ILE A 216 -24.86 2.85 11.49
C ILE A 216 -25.85 1.75 11.09
N THR A 217 -25.53 0.96 10.06
CA THR A 217 -26.43 -0.08 9.54
C THR A 217 -26.58 -1.30 10.44
N ARG A 218 -25.63 -1.54 11.35
CA ARG A 218 -25.70 -2.64 12.32
C ARG A 218 -26.39 -2.25 13.65
N ASN A 219 -26.42 -0.96 13.98
CA ASN A 219 -26.94 -0.46 15.27
C ASN A 219 -28.17 0.46 15.11
N GLY A 220 -28.67 0.68 13.93
CA GLY A 220 -29.94 1.36 13.61
C GLY A 220 -30.98 0.40 13.08
#